data_d6010022b53d1f2759d62e6863ca3f52
#
_entry.id   d6010022b53d1f2759d62e6863ca3f52
#
_cell.length_a   1.000
_cell.length_b   1.000
_cell.length_c   1.000
_cell.angle_alpha   90.00
_cell.angle_beta   90.00
_cell.angle_gamma   90.00
#
_symmetry.space_group_name_H-M   'P 1'
#
loop_
_entity.id
_entity.type
_entity.pdbx_description
1 polymer ?
#
loop_
_entity_poly.entity_id
_entity_poly.type
_entity_poly.pdbx_seq_one_letter_code
_entity_poly.pdbx_strand_id
1 'polypeptide(L)'
;MFAWNKRGLVFDVARHGVGGWMHHAALTPTPYRLSAQELRVYAGFRDAQGVSRIGYVDVRADAPTQIVGVSKQPVLDIGRDGCFDDNGMILGDVVAGPDGLYLFYVGFQRVAKAKFLAFTGLAVSCDGGESFQRRQETPLLDRAPGRSTIAAVHSARYEEGRWRLWYAVGDDWETIGGQPYPRYHIRYAQTDDLRCIPADDAVCLRPRGDEYRIGRPRVYRLGERYLMYFTRGDLQGGYFPGIAFSGDGVHWERDDRQLGLALSDDGWDAQTLCYPALIQHGQRLLMFYNGNAMGQAGFGLAEAALPVALQGGHVFG
;
A
#
# COMPACT_ATOMS: atom_id res chain seq x y z
N MET A 1 -12.35 -14.15 12.65
CA MET A 1 -11.81 -12.87 13.11
C MET A 1 -10.38 -13.09 13.52
N PHE A 2 -9.43 -12.28 13.04
CA PHE A 2 -8.06 -12.30 13.53
C PHE A 2 -7.98 -11.53 14.86
N ALA A 3 -7.23 -12.06 15.83
CA ALA A 3 -6.93 -11.36 17.07
C ALA A 3 -5.52 -10.78 16.96
N TRP A 4 -5.42 -9.51 16.58
CA TRP A 4 -4.15 -8.84 16.40
C TRP A 4 -3.54 -8.42 17.75
N ASN A 5 -2.31 -8.84 17.99
CA ASN A 5 -1.50 -8.44 19.11
C ASN A 5 -0.45 -7.42 18.64
N LYS A 6 -0.58 -6.16 19.03
CA LYS A 6 0.35 -5.09 18.66
C LYS A 6 1.72 -5.31 19.29
N ARG A 7 2.77 -5.14 18.50
CA ARG A 7 4.18 -5.25 18.88
C ARG A 7 4.88 -3.88 19.00
N GLY A 8 4.13 -2.80 18.75
CA GLY A 8 4.63 -1.44 18.82
C GLY A 8 5.24 -0.94 17.50
N LEU A 9 5.90 0.21 17.60
CA LEU A 9 6.59 0.85 16.49
C LEU A 9 7.85 0.05 16.16
N VAL A 10 8.00 -0.40 14.90
CA VAL A 10 9.17 -1.16 14.41
C VAL A 10 10.21 -0.21 13.85
N PHE A 11 9.81 0.64 12.92
CA PHE A 11 10.68 1.64 12.34
C PHE A 11 10.23 3.03 12.80
N ASP A 12 11.09 3.67 13.57
CA ASP A 12 10.96 5.06 13.99
C ASP A 12 11.91 5.90 13.14
N VAL A 13 11.37 6.78 12.32
CA VAL A 13 12.16 7.61 11.38
C VAL A 13 13.17 8.47 12.12
N ALA A 14 12.81 8.99 13.31
CA ALA A 14 13.70 9.84 14.08
C ALA A 14 14.93 9.09 14.63
N ARG A 15 14.81 7.78 14.83
CA ARG A 15 15.90 6.93 15.36
C ARG A 15 16.68 6.21 14.27
N HIS A 16 15.99 5.76 13.21
CA HIS A 16 16.54 4.82 12.25
C HIS A 16 16.71 5.43 10.86
N GLY A 17 16.15 6.62 10.61
CA GLY A 17 16.26 7.30 9.33
C GLY A 17 17.71 7.66 9.00
N VAL A 18 18.07 7.54 7.73
CA VAL A 18 19.43 7.85 7.24
C VAL A 18 19.64 9.35 6.93
N GLY A 19 18.66 10.19 7.26
CA GLY A 19 18.69 11.63 6.96
C GLY A 19 18.35 11.94 5.50
N GLY A 20 18.46 13.19 5.11
CA GLY A 20 18.25 13.63 3.73
C GLY A 20 16.86 13.26 3.20
N TRP A 21 16.81 12.31 2.27
CA TRP A 21 15.59 11.84 1.64
C TRP A 21 14.67 11.03 2.57
N MET A 22 15.20 10.51 3.68
CA MET A 22 14.48 9.74 4.72
C MET A 22 14.44 10.58 6.01
N HIS A 23 13.82 11.75 5.95
CA HIS A 23 13.81 12.72 7.06
C HIS A 23 12.62 12.53 7.99
N HIS A 24 11.42 12.25 7.44
CA HIS A 24 10.22 11.98 8.23
C HIS A 24 9.24 11.10 7.47
N ALA A 25 8.33 10.47 8.21
CA ALA A 25 7.33 9.52 7.75
C ALA A 25 7.91 8.27 7.05
N ALA A 26 7.23 7.16 7.24
CA ALA A 26 7.43 5.92 6.50
C ALA A 26 6.05 5.38 6.10
N LEU A 27 5.58 5.75 4.92
CA LEU A 27 4.22 5.56 4.42
C LEU A 27 4.05 4.19 3.78
N THR A 28 2.86 3.61 3.92
CA THR A 28 2.45 2.43 3.15
C THR A 28 3.42 1.24 3.26
N PRO A 29 3.76 0.78 4.49
CA PRO A 29 4.67 -0.33 4.68
C PRO A 29 4.15 -1.57 3.93
N THR A 30 5.00 -2.17 3.12
CA THR A 30 4.65 -3.32 2.29
C THR A 30 5.73 -4.38 2.44
N PRO A 31 5.45 -5.45 3.20
CA PRO A 31 6.43 -6.51 3.43
C PRO A 31 6.58 -7.40 2.19
N TYR A 32 7.81 -7.80 1.94
CA TYR A 32 8.22 -8.76 0.93
C TYR A 32 9.20 -9.76 1.54
N ARG A 33 9.15 -11.02 1.14
CA ARG A 33 10.05 -12.06 1.63
C ARG A 33 11.35 -12.07 0.85
N LEU A 34 12.45 -11.64 1.46
CA LEU A 34 13.78 -11.75 0.86
C LEU A 34 14.33 -13.18 0.98
N SER A 35 14.18 -13.78 2.16
CA SER A 35 14.68 -15.13 2.43
C SER A 35 13.84 -15.81 3.52
N ALA A 36 14.20 -16.99 3.94
CA ALA A 36 13.59 -17.65 5.09
C ALA A 36 13.81 -16.86 6.40
N GLN A 37 14.91 -16.11 6.50
CA GLN A 37 15.36 -15.40 7.69
C GLN A 37 15.04 -13.91 7.69
N GLU A 38 14.75 -13.30 6.52
CA GLU A 38 14.62 -11.86 6.35
C GLU A 38 13.38 -11.44 5.59
N LEU A 39 12.74 -10.40 6.08
CA LEU A 39 11.67 -9.69 5.42
C LEU A 39 12.14 -8.27 5.09
N ARG A 40 11.87 -7.82 3.89
CA ARG A 40 12.04 -6.43 3.46
C ARG A 40 10.70 -5.71 3.53
N VAL A 41 10.63 -4.60 4.23
CA VAL A 41 9.46 -3.75 4.30
C VAL A 41 9.72 -2.51 3.46
N TYR A 42 9.20 -2.49 2.24
CA TYR A 42 9.25 -1.30 1.40
C TYR A 42 8.30 -0.24 1.94
N ALA A 43 8.70 1.03 1.89
CA ALA A 43 7.89 2.16 2.31
C ALA A 43 8.24 3.44 1.55
N GLY A 44 7.33 4.42 1.58
CA GLY A 44 7.60 5.76 1.09
C GLY A 44 8.15 6.65 2.21
N PHE A 45 9.33 7.20 2.04
CA PHE A 45 9.98 8.09 3.00
C PHE A 45 10.00 9.52 2.48
N ARG A 46 9.76 10.49 3.35
CA ARG A 46 9.73 11.91 3.00
C ARG A 46 11.03 12.63 3.38
N ASP A 47 11.49 13.48 2.49
CA ASP A 47 12.53 14.45 2.79
C ASP A 47 11.97 15.65 3.62
N ALA A 48 12.82 16.61 3.96
CA ALA A 48 12.44 17.80 4.75
C ALA A 48 11.39 18.69 4.04
N GLN A 49 11.25 18.59 2.72
CA GLN A 49 10.26 19.31 1.91
C GLN A 49 8.95 18.53 1.76
N GLY A 50 8.88 17.30 2.30
CA GLY A 50 7.70 16.43 2.23
C GLY A 50 7.58 15.63 0.93
N VAL A 51 8.61 15.65 0.07
CA VAL A 51 8.67 14.84 -1.15
C VAL A 51 9.03 13.41 -0.79
N SER A 52 8.17 12.48 -1.15
CA SER A 52 8.38 11.06 -0.80
C SER A 52 9.06 10.27 -1.91
N ARG A 53 9.96 9.38 -1.48
CA ARG A 53 10.68 8.40 -2.31
C ARG A 53 10.50 7.01 -1.72
N ILE A 54 10.72 5.98 -2.52
CA ILE A 54 10.59 4.60 -2.06
C ILE A 54 11.94 4.07 -1.61
N GLY A 55 11.94 3.45 -0.43
CA GLY A 55 13.06 2.73 0.14
C GLY A 55 12.60 1.50 0.88
N TYR A 56 13.45 0.92 1.70
CA TYR A 56 13.12 -0.27 2.49
C TYR A 56 13.76 -0.27 3.88
N VAL A 57 13.19 -1.12 4.72
CA VAL A 57 13.73 -1.56 6.00
C VAL A 57 13.75 -3.08 6.02
N ASP A 58 14.90 -3.68 6.25
CA ASP A 58 15.04 -5.13 6.40
C ASP A 58 14.94 -5.51 7.87
N VAL A 59 14.14 -6.53 8.16
CA VAL A 59 13.90 -7.03 9.51
C VAL A 59 14.08 -8.56 9.55
N ARG A 60 14.39 -9.09 10.72
CA ARG A 60 14.42 -10.55 10.92
C ARG A 60 13.01 -11.12 10.79
N ALA A 61 12.84 -12.21 10.07
CA ALA A 61 11.55 -12.86 9.88
C ALA A 61 11.01 -13.53 11.17
N ASP A 62 11.89 -14.07 11.98
CA ASP A 62 11.56 -14.69 13.28
C ASP A 62 11.33 -13.67 14.40
N ALA A 63 11.97 -12.49 14.31
CA ALA A 63 11.88 -11.38 15.25
C ALA A 63 11.67 -10.05 14.51
N PRO A 64 10.49 -9.79 13.89
CA PRO A 64 10.32 -8.70 12.93
C PRO A 64 10.27 -7.29 13.54
N THR A 65 10.52 -7.16 14.81
CA THR A 65 10.86 -5.89 15.49
C THR A 65 12.36 -5.58 15.48
N GLN A 66 13.21 -6.53 15.03
CA GLN A 66 14.66 -6.34 14.91
C GLN A 66 14.99 -5.89 13.48
N ILE A 67 15.41 -4.65 13.34
CA ILE A 67 15.94 -4.09 12.08
C ILE A 67 17.35 -4.63 11.87
N VAL A 68 17.61 -5.14 10.66
CA VAL A 68 18.93 -5.63 10.23
C VAL A 68 19.54 -4.77 9.11
N GLY A 69 18.71 -3.98 8.42
CA GLY A 69 19.16 -3.09 7.36
C GLY A 69 18.18 -1.97 7.06
N VAL A 70 18.68 -0.89 6.48
CA VAL A 70 17.87 0.24 5.96
C VAL A 70 18.51 0.69 4.66
N SER A 71 17.71 0.94 3.62
CA SER A 71 18.21 1.42 2.34
C SER A 71 18.92 2.77 2.49
N LYS A 72 20.17 2.87 2.03
CA LYS A 72 20.96 4.10 2.11
C LYS A 72 20.55 5.14 1.06
N GLN A 73 20.02 4.67 -0.04
CA GLN A 73 19.49 5.46 -1.16
C GLN A 73 18.07 5.00 -1.48
N PRO A 74 17.24 5.84 -2.11
CA PRO A 74 15.96 5.39 -2.64
C PRO A 74 16.15 4.21 -3.60
N VAL A 75 15.32 3.17 -3.47
CA VAL A 75 15.28 2.08 -4.46
C VAL A 75 14.63 2.54 -5.77
N LEU A 76 13.81 3.60 -5.67
CA LEU A 76 13.25 4.36 -6.79
C LEU A 76 13.15 5.82 -6.35
N ASP A 77 13.88 6.70 -7.04
CA ASP A 77 13.83 8.16 -6.83
C ASP A 77 12.68 8.77 -7.66
N ILE A 78 12.35 10.04 -7.40
CA ILE A 78 11.33 10.79 -8.15
C ILE A 78 11.68 10.88 -9.63
N GLY A 79 10.66 11.11 -10.47
CA GLY A 79 10.84 11.35 -11.90
C GLY A 79 11.53 12.69 -12.16
N ARG A 80 12.01 12.86 -13.40
CA ARG A 80 12.53 14.16 -13.85
C ARG A 80 11.42 15.21 -13.87
N ASP A 81 11.79 16.46 -13.83
CA ASP A 81 10.86 17.60 -13.86
C ASP A 81 9.82 17.47 -14.98
N GLY A 82 8.56 17.63 -14.63
CA GLY A 82 7.42 17.52 -15.53
C GLY A 82 6.85 16.12 -15.70
N CYS A 83 7.48 15.08 -15.15
CA CYS A 83 6.90 13.76 -15.10
C CYS A 83 5.79 13.65 -14.04
N PHE A 84 4.93 12.65 -14.17
CA PHE A 84 3.77 12.46 -13.27
C PHE A 84 4.15 12.14 -11.82
N ASP A 85 5.40 11.82 -11.54
CA ASP A 85 5.96 11.42 -10.25
C ASP A 85 7.09 12.35 -9.76
N ASP A 86 7.19 13.55 -10.32
CA ASP A 86 8.22 14.54 -9.96
C ASP A 86 8.00 15.20 -8.58
N ASN A 87 6.77 15.17 -8.07
CA ASN A 87 6.43 15.75 -6.76
C ASN A 87 6.36 14.70 -5.64
N GLY A 88 6.90 13.51 -5.87
CA GLY A 88 6.93 12.43 -4.92
C GLY A 88 6.11 11.22 -5.33
N MET A 89 6.31 10.13 -4.63
CA MET A 89 5.60 8.88 -4.86
C MET A 89 5.38 8.10 -3.57
N ILE A 90 4.36 7.26 -3.57
CA ILE A 90 4.18 6.23 -2.54
C ILE A 90 4.20 4.84 -3.17
N LEU A 91 4.52 3.86 -2.36
CA LEU A 91 4.48 2.48 -2.77
C LEU A 91 3.03 2.02 -3.03
N GLY A 92 2.80 1.39 -4.15
CA GLY A 92 1.62 0.62 -4.47
C GLY A 92 1.77 -0.83 -3.98
N ASP A 93 2.50 -1.64 -4.73
CA ASP A 93 2.79 -3.04 -4.38
C ASP A 93 4.15 -3.48 -4.90
N VAL A 94 4.70 -4.54 -4.31
CA VAL A 94 5.90 -5.24 -4.79
C VAL A 94 5.56 -6.70 -5.00
N VAL A 95 5.71 -7.18 -6.23
CA VAL A 95 5.23 -8.51 -6.66
C VAL A 95 6.24 -9.18 -7.58
N ALA A 96 6.52 -10.47 -7.34
CA ALA A 96 7.25 -11.27 -8.30
C ALA A 96 6.43 -11.44 -9.60
N GLY A 97 7.07 -11.23 -10.72
CA GLY A 97 6.48 -11.35 -12.05
C GLY A 97 7.41 -12.05 -13.03
N PRO A 98 7.07 -12.14 -14.31
CA PRO A 98 7.80 -12.94 -15.28
C PRO A 98 9.26 -12.52 -15.48
N ASP A 99 9.57 -11.22 -15.39
CA ASP A 99 10.89 -10.69 -15.70
C ASP A 99 11.68 -10.23 -14.47
N GLY A 100 11.20 -10.52 -13.25
CA GLY A 100 11.82 -10.07 -12.01
C GLY A 100 10.84 -9.58 -10.98
N LEU A 101 11.25 -8.62 -10.15
CA LEU A 101 10.42 -8.05 -9.11
C LEU A 101 9.78 -6.74 -9.62
N TYR A 102 8.46 -6.72 -9.66
CA TYR A 102 7.66 -5.58 -10.15
C TYR A 102 7.28 -4.68 -8.98
N LEU A 103 7.51 -3.39 -9.11
CA LEU A 103 7.10 -2.35 -8.19
C LEU A 103 6.05 -1.47 -8.86
N PHE A 104 4.81 -1.60 -8.40
CA PHE A 104 3.75 -0.65 -8.70
C PHE A 104 3.86 0.51 -7.72
N TYR A 105 3.95 1.73 -8.22
CA TYR A 105 4.03 2.93 -7.40
C TYR A 105 3.01 3.97 -7.84
N VAL A 106 2.72 4.93 -6.98
CA VAL A 106 1.78 6.00 -7.25
C VAL A 106 2.52 7.31 -7.22
N GLY A 107 2.69 7.91 -8.39
CA GLY A 107 3.30 9.22 -8.54
C GLY A 107 2.30 10.34 -8.28
N PHE A 108 2.77 11.42 -7.69
CA PHE A 108 1.96 12.60 -7.37
C PHE A 108 2.34 13.79 -8.23
N GLN A 109 1.31 14.44 -8.78
CA GLN A 109 1.42 15.75 -9.42
C GLN A 109 0.73 16.80 -8.55
N ARG A 110 1.45 17.85 -8.20
CA ARG A 110 0.84 19.05 -7.59
C ARG A 110 0.18 19.87 -8.69
N VAL A 111 -1.03 20.32 -8.42
CA VAL A 111 -1.81 21.12 -9.35
C VAL A 111 -2.35 22.36 -8.66
N ALA A 112 -2.57 23.45 -9.42
CA ALA A 112 -2.91 24.76 -8.84
C ALA A 112 -4.28 24.81 -8.14
N LYS A 113 -5.24 24.01 -8.62
CA LYS A 113 -6.66 24.09 -8.20
C LYS A 113 -7.17 22.90 -7.41
N ALA A 114 -6.32 21.93 -7.12
CA ALA A 114 -6.67 20.75 -6.33
C ALA A 114 -5.49 20.31 -5.48
N LYS A 115 -5.72 19.40 -4.53
CA LYS A 115 -4.65 18.95 -3.62
C LYS A 115 -3.52 18.23 -4.37
N PHE A 116 -3.89 17.30 -5.23
CA PHE A 116 -2.97 16.52 -6.07
C PHE A 116 -3.75 15.73 -7.13
N LEU A 117 -3.00 15.22 -8.10
CA LEU A 117 -3.40 14.13 -8.98
C LEU A 117 -2.46 12.95 -8.69
N ALA A 118 -2.95 11.71 -8.83
CA ALA A 118 -2.17 10.53 -8.47
C ALA A 118 -2.40 9.38 -9.45
N PHE A 119 -1.32 8.92 -10.10
CA PHE A 119 -1.38 7.90 -11.13
C PHE A 119 -0.34 6.81 -10.92
N THR A 120 -0.64 5.60 -11.40
CA THR A 120 0.23 4.44 -11.25
C THR A 120 1.39 4.47 -12.21
N GLY A 121 2.60 4.30 -11.69
CA GLY A 121 3.79 3.94 -12.44
C GLY A 121 4.20 2.49 -12.21
N LEU A 122 5.10 2.01 -13.07
CA LEU A 122 5.67 0.67 -13.00
C LEU A 122 7.20 0.74 -13.11
N ALA A 123 7.87 0.06 -12.18
CA ALA A 123 9.31 -0.16 -12.24
C ALA A 123 9.62 -1.64 -11.99
N VAL A 124 10.76 -2.10 -12.46
CA VAL A 124 11.20 -3.51 -12.34
C VAL A 124 12.62 -3.56 -11.80
N SER A 125 12.84 -4.51 -10.91
CA SER A 125 14.16 -4.84 -10.37
C SER A 125 14.65 -6.16 -10.95
N CYS A 126 15.94 -6.17 -11.32
CA CYS A 126 16.68 -7.38 -11.72
C CYS A 126 17.79 -7.73 -10.71
N ASP A 127 17.85 -7.03 -9.58
CA ASP A 127 18.89 -7.17 -8.54
C ASP A 127 18.32 -7.63 -7.19
N GLY A 128 17.15 -8.27 -7.19
CA GLY A 128 16.50 -8.77 -5.97
C GLY A 128 15.79 -7.69 -5.16
N GLY A 129 15.50 -6.52 -5.76
CA GLY A 129 14.76 -5.44 -5.10
C GLY A 129 15.64 -4.40 -4.41
N GLU A 130 16.96 -4.41 -4.67
CA GLU A 130 17.87 -3.39 -4.18
C GLU A 130 17.68 -2.06 -4.91
N SER A 131 17.36 -2.12 -6.22
CA SER A 131 17.00 -0.98 -7.03
C SER A 131 15.91 -1.34 -8.04
N PHE A 132 15.18 -0.31 -8.51
CA PHE A 132 14.14 -0.46 -9.51
C PHE A 132 14.33 0.53 -10.65
N GLN A 133 14.07 0.09 -11.87
CA GLN A 133 14.10 0.91 -13.07
C GLN A 133 12.69 1.11 -13.60
N ARG A 134 12.30 2.38 -13.85
CA ARG A 134 11.02 2.71 -14.49
C ARG A 134 10.90 2.01 -15.83
N ARG A 135 9.75 1.41 -16.08
CA ARG A 135 9.44 0.86 -17.42
C ARG A 135 9.14 1.97 -18.42
N GLN A 136 8.61 3.09 -17.94
CA GLN A 136 8.27 4.27 -18.75
C GLN A 136 8.17 5.52 -17.86
N GLU A 137 8.27 6.70 -18.46
CA GLU A 137 8.14 7.99 -17.77
C GLU A 137 6.69 8.52 -17.70
N THR A 138 5.77 7.88 -18.43
CA THR A 138 4.33 8.13 -18.37
C THR A 138 3.67 7.15 -17.40
N PRO A 139 2.48 7.47 -16.85
CA PRO A 139 1.76 6.51 -16.02
C PRO A 139 1.46 5.21 -16.76
N LEU A 140 1.52 4.09 -16.04
CA LEU A 140 1.00 2.79 -16.50
C LEU A 140 -0.53 2.84 -16.59
N LEU A 141 -1.16 3.43 -15.58
CA LEU A 141 -2.59 3.65 -15.52
C LEU A 141 -2.84 5.15 -15.38
N ASP A 142 -3.10 5.79 -16.53
CA ASP A 142 -3.24 7.23 -16.68
C ASP A 142 -4.71 7.65 -16.65
N ARG A 143 -4.95 8.93 -16.82
CA ARG A 143 -6.28 9.56 -16.96
C ARG A 143 -7.09 8.92 -18.09
N ALA A 144 -8.36 8.71 -17.78
CA ALA A 144 -9.37 8.31 -18.73
C ALA A 144 -10.75 8.71 -18.21
N PRO A 145 -11.83 8.58 -19.00
CA PRO A 145 -13.18 8.72 -18.50
C PRO A 145 -13.42 7.85 -17.27
N GLY A 146 -14.01 8.41 -16.18
CA GLY A 146 -14.24 7.74 -14.92
C GLY A 146 -12.99 7.56 -14.01
N ARG A 147 -11.82 8.08 -14.39
CA ARG A 147 -10.57 8.06 -13.62
C ARG A 147 -9.69 9.27 -13.88
N SER A 148 -10.27 10.46 -13.72
CA SER A 148 -9.57 11.72 -14.08
C SER A 148 -8.70 12.29 -12.96
N THR A 149 -8.91 11.87 -11.70
CA THR A 149 -8.24 12.45 -10.54
C THR A 149 -7.23 11.53 -9.91
N ILE A 150 -7.54 10.24 -9.80
CA ILE A 150 -6.67 9.20 -9.26
C ILE A 150 -6.89 7.87 -9.99
N ALA A 151 -5.80 7.16 -10.25
CA ALA A 151 -5.77 5.77 -10.69
C ALA A 151 -4.54 5.08 -10.09
N ALA A 152 -4.70 4.42 -8.95
CA ALA A 152 -3.62 4.01 -8.07
C ALA A 152 -3.69 2.50 -7.74
N VAL A 153 -2.85 1.69 -8.38
CA VAL A 153 -2.72 0.26 -8.09
C VAL A 153 -2.02 0.10 -6.73
N HIS A 154 -2.67 -0.63 -5.84
CA HIS A 154 -2.19 -0.89 -4.49
C HIS A 154 -2.12 -2.37 -4.13
N SER A 155 -2.66 -3.24 -4.95
CA SER A 155 -2.48 -4.67 -4.84
C SER A 155 -2.41 -5.27 -6.24
N ALA A 156 -1.41 -6.07 -6.50
CA ALA A 156 -1.21 -6.78 -7.75
C ALA A 156 -0.86 -8.24 -7.48
N ARG A 157 -1.29 -9.13 -8.35
CA ARG A 157 -0.91 -10.55 -8.33
C ARG A 157 -0.70 -11.01 -9.75
N TYR A 158 0.34 -11.81 -9.95
CA TYR A 158 0.58 -12.49 -11.21
C TYR A 158 0.27 -13.98 -11.03
N GLU A 159 -0.83 -14.42 -11.59
CA GLU A 159 -1.36 -15.77 -11.43
C GLU A 159 -1.81 -16.32 -12.78
N GLU A 160 -1.41 -17.55 -13.11
CA GLU A 160 -1.83 -18.25 -14.34
C GLU A 160 -1.55 -17.44 -15.63
N GLY A 161 -0.41 -16.74 -15.67
CA GLY A 161 -0.02 -15.91 -16.81
C GLY A 161 -0.72 -14.55 -16.91
N ARG A 162 -1.49 -14.18 -15.91
CA ARG A 162 -2.29 -12.94 -15.90
C ARG A 162 -2.03 -12.07 -14.68
N TRP A 163 -2.12 -10.76 -14.87
CA TRP A 163 -2.13 -9.77 -13.81
C TRP A 163 -3.55 -9.55 -13.31
N ARG A 164 -3.72 -9.61 -12.00
CA ARG A 164 -4.91 -9.18 -11.27
C ARG A 164 -4.56 -7.94 -10.48
N LEU A 165 -5.29 -6.85 -10.71
CA LEU A 165 -5.00 -5.52 -10.17
C LEU A 165 -6.18 -5.01 -9.38
N TRP A 166 -5.95 -4.61 -8.13
CA TRP A 166 -6.93 -3.88 -7.31
C TRP A 166 -6.39 -2.48 -7.08
N TYR A 167 -7.18 -1.48 -7.41
CA TYR A 167 -6.71 -0.11 -7.44
C TYR A 167 -7.78 0.90 -7.00
N ALA A 168 -7.34 2.04 -6.44
CA ALA A 168 -8.18 3.17 -6.15
C ALA A 168 -8.39 3.99 -7.42
N VAL A 169 -9.64 4.39 -7.68
CA VAL A 169 -9.98 5.20 -8.85
C VAL A 169 -10.99 6.26 -8.50
N GLY A 170 -10.83 7.45 -9.07
CA GLY A 170 -11.76 8.56 -8.89
C GLY A 170 -11.75 9.55 -10.05
N ASP A 171 -12.86 10.24 -10.19
CA ASP A 171 -13.10 11.26 -11.21
C ASP A 171 -13.80 12.51 -10.65
N ASP A 172 -14.01 12.55 -9.35
CA ASP A 172 -14.72 13.60 -8.63
C ASP A 172 -13.92 14.11 -7.43
N TRP A 173 -14.39 15.22 -6.84
CA TRP A 173 -13.72 15.94 -5.77
C TRP A 173 -14.63 16.12 -4.56
N GLU A 174 -14.03 16.08 -3.38
CA GLU A 174 -14.61 16.52 -2.12
C GLU A 174 -13.90 17.80 -1.67
N THR A 175 -14.65 18.85 -1.34
CA THR A 175 -14.05 20.09 -0.86
C THR A 175 -13.95 20.09 0.65
N ILE A 176 -12.73 20.05 1.17
CA ILE A 176 -12.44 20.05 2.60
C ILE A 176 -11.55 21.25 2.92
N GLY A 177 -12.03 22.13 3.81
CA GLY A 177 -11.31 23.36 4.16
C GLY A 177 -11.02 24.29 2.96
N GLY A 178 -11.91 24.31 1.97
CA GLY A 178 -11.75 25.11 0.75
C GLY A 178 -10.82 24.51 -0.30
N GLN A 179 -10.27 23.31 -0.09
CA GLN A 179 -9.39 22.64 -1.03
C GLN A 179 -10.03 21.35 -1.57
N PRO A 180 -10.05 21.12 -2.90
CA PRO A 180 -10.54 19.88 -3.49
C PRO A 180 -9.59 18.71 -3.23
N TYR A 181 -10.14 17.62 -2.67
CA TYR A 181 -9.51 16.33 -2.47
C TYR A 181 -10.16 15.28 -3.38
N PRO A 182 -9.43 14.33 -3.98
CA PRO A 182 -10.04 13.33 -4.83
C PRO A 182 -10.97 12.41 -4.03
N ARG A 183 -12.17 12.20 -4.56
CA ARG A 183 -13.08 11.12 -4.13
C ARG A 183 -12.70 9.87 -4.89
N TYR A 184 -12.61 8.73 -4.21
CA TYR A 184 -12.25 7.48 -4.88
C TYR A 184 -12.80 6.23 -4.20
N HIS A 185 -12.87 5.18 -4.99
CA HIS A 185 -13.35 3.86 -4.61
C HIS A 185 -12.42 2.77 -5.16
N ILE A 186 -12.66 1.50 -4.82
CA ILE A 186 -11.81 0.38 -5.23
C ILE A 186 -12.42 -0.33 -6.42
N ARG A 187 -11.59 -0.57 -7.45
CA ARG A 187 -11.92 -1.35 -8.63
C ARG A 187 -10.92 -2.50 -8.86
N TYR A 188 -11.31 -3.41 -9.73
CA TYR A 188 -10.53 -4.56 -10.17
C TYR A 188 -10.40 -4.58 -11.68
N ALA A 189 -9.22 -4.87 -12.18
CA ALA A 189 -8.96 -5.19 -13.58
C ALA A 189 -8.08 -6.43 -13.69
N GLN A 190 -8.21 -7.14 -14.81
CA GLN A 190 -7.37 -8.29 -15.15
C GLN A 190 -6.81 -8.10 -16.56
N THR A 191 -5.52 -8.41 -16.73
CA THR A 191 -4.86 -8.34 -18.03
C THR A 191 -3.72 -9.35 -18.12
N ASP A 192 -3.39 -9.81 -19.28
CA ASP A 192 -2.18 -10.56 -19.61
C ASP A 192 -1.02 -9.63 -20.01
N ASP A 193 -1.34 -8.38 -20.39
CA ASP A 193 -0.36 -7.35 -20.75
C ASP A 193 -0.62 -6.04 -19.99
N LEU A 194 0.31 -5.65 -19.11
CA LEU A 194 0.21 -4.42 -18.33
C LEU A 194 0.15 -3.14 -19.20
N ARG A 195 0.57 -3.20 -20.46
CA ARG A 195 0.41 -2.06 -21.41
C ARG A 195 -1.03 -1.87 -21.86
N CYS A 196 -1.88 -2.86 -21.64
CA CYS A 196 -3.28 -2.89 -22.06
C CYS A 196 -4.19 -3.26 -20.87
N ILE A 197 -4.36 -2.33 -19.92
CA ILE A 197 -5.30 -2.51 -18.81
C ILE A 197 -6.70 -2.15 -19.28
N PRO A 198 -7.69 -3.06 -19.23
CA PRO A 198 -9.05 -2.81 -19.69
C PRO A 198 -9.70 -1.59 -19.04
N ALA A 199 -10.56 -0.89 -19.78
CA ALA A 199 -11.31 0.25 -19.26
C ALA A 199 -12.64 -0.17 -18.58
N ASP A 200 -13.16 -1.34 -18.89
CA ASP A 200 -14.41 -1.93 -18.36
C ASP A 200 -14.14 -2.75 -17.09
N ASP A 201 -13.50 -2.14 -16.15
CA ASP A 201 -13.14 -2.70 -14.86
C ASP A 201 -14.35 -2.85 -13.90
N ALA A 202 -14.27 -3.83 -12.99
CA ALA A 202 -15.31 -4.09 -12.01
C ALA A 202 -15.17 -3.23 -10.75
N VAL A 203 -16.27 -2.70 -10.22
CA VAL A 203 -16.29 -2.02 -8.93
C VAL A 203 -16.28 -3.06 -7.80
N CYS A 204 -15.25 -3.01 -6.95
CA CYS A 204 -15.13 -3.87 -5.77
C CYS A 204 -15.86 -3.30 -4.56
N LEU A 205 -15.51 -2.07 -4.18
CA LEU A 205 -16.05 -1.42 -2.98
C LEU A 205 -16.24 0.08 -3.22
N ARG A 206 -17.31 0.64 -2.65
CA ARG A 206 -17.58 2.08 -2.62
C ARG A 206 -17.57 2.61 -1.19
N PRO A 207 -17.29 3.92 -0.99
CA PRO A 207 -17.46 4.60 0.30
C PRO A 207 -18.87 4.43 0.85
N ARG A 208 -18.99 4.43 2.18
CA ARG A 208 -20.27 4.30 2.91
C ARG A 208 -20.43 5.43 3.92
N GLY A 209 -21.66 5.89 4.13
CA GLY A 209 -21.95 6.95 5.10
C GLY A 209 -21.22 8.25 4.79
N ASP A 210 -20.43 8.75 5.73
CA ASP A 210 -19.64 9.97 5.66
C ASP A 210 -18.23 9.78 5.06
N GLU A 211 -17.91 8.57 4.58
CA GLU A 211 -16.67 8.30 3.87
C GLU A 211 -16.69 8.99 2.50
N TYR A 212 -15.65 9.73 2.15
CA TYR A 212 -15.51 10.30 0.82
C TYR A 212 -14.49 9.54 -0.05
N ARG A 213 -13.70 8.66 0.58
CA ARG A 213 -12.70 7.86 -0.10
C ARG A 213 -12.47 6.52 0.57
N ILE A 214 -12.23 5.50 -0.24
CA ILE A 214 -11.65 4.22 0.17
C ILE A 214 -10.60 3.80 -0.84
N GLY A 215 -9.45 3.35 -0.35
CA GLY A 215 -8.33 2.98 -1.21
C GLY A 215 -7.29 2.14 -0.50
N ARG A 216 -6.15 2.01 -1.11
CA ARG A 216 -5.06 1.16 -0.60
C ARG A 216 -5.54 -0.28 -0.35
N PRO A 217 -6.24 -0.93 -1.30
CA PRO A 217 -6.55 -2.35 -1.15
C PRO A 217 -5.27 -3.17 -1.06
N ARG A 218 -5.27 -4.13 -0.12
CA ARG A 218 -4.25 -5.17 -0.01
C ARG A 218 -4.99 -6.49 -0.01
N VAL A 219 -4.82 -7.25 -1.10
CA VAL A 219 -5.61 -8.47 -1.36
C VAL A 219 -4.75 -9.70 -1.15
N TYR A 220 -5.29 -10.64 -0.39
CA TYR A 220 -4.66 -11.89 -0.01
C TYR A 220 -5.57 -13.06 -0.35
N ARG A 221 -5.01 -14.18 -0.76
CA ARG A 221 -5.77 -15.42 -0.95
C ARG A 221 -5.76 -16.24 0.33
N LEU A 222 -6.93 -16.63 0.80
CA LEU A 222 -7.16 -17.49 1.98
C LEU A 222 -7.77 -18.82 1.53
N GLY A 223 -6.96 -19.76 1.11
CA GLY A 223 -7.48 -20.99 0.48
C GLY A 223 -8.23 -20.64 -0.80
N GLU A 224 -9.55 -20.92 -0.84
CA GLU A 224 -10.40 -20.60 -1.99
C GLU A 224 -11.09 -19.23 -1.90
N ARG A 225 -10.85 -18.46 -0.83
CA ARG A 225 -11.45 -17.14 -0.64
C ARG A 225 -10.37 -16.04 -0.71
N TYR A 226 -10.82 -14.81 -0.87
CA TYR A 226 -9.98 -13.62 -0.83
C TYR A 226 -10.32 -12.76 0.37
N LEU A 227 -9.30 -12.12 0.92
CA LEU A 227 -9.36 -11.12 1.97
C LEU A 227 -8.79 -9.82 1.43
N MET A 228 -9.48 -8.71 1.65
CA MET A 228 -8.97 -7.38 1.37
C MET A 228 -8.91 -6.56 2.64
N TYR A 229 -7.74 -6.05 2.98
CA TYR A 229 -7.62 -4.88 3.84
C TYR A 229 -7.57 -3.62 2.96
N PHE A 230 -8.17 -2.55 3.43
CA PHE A 230 -8.15 -1.26 2.74
C PHE A 230 -8.12 -0.11 3.76
N THR A 231 -7.98 1.13 3.30
CA THR A 231 -8.06 2.31 4.16
C THR A 231 -9.20 3.21 3.69
N ARG A 232 -10.00 3.71 4.64
CA ARG A 232 -11.11 4.62 4.42
C ARG A 232 -10.85 5.97 5.07
N GLY A 233 -11.29 7.06 4.45
CA GLY A 233 -11.21 8.40 4.99
C GLY A 233 -12.59 9.05 5.00
N ASP A 234 -12.92 9.68 6.13
CA ASP A 234 -14.18 10.39 6.35
C ASP A 234 -14.01 11.90 6.31
N LEU A 235 -15.14 12.62 6.34
CA LEU A 235 -15.17 14.09 6.30
C LEU A 235 -14.71 14.75 7.61
N GLN A 236 -14.65 14.00 8.71
CA GLN A 236 -14.17 14.45 10.01
C GLN A 236 -12.64 14.35 10.15
N GLY A 237 -11.96 13.88 9.08
CA GLY A 237 -10.50 13.70 9.07
C GLY A 237 -10.06 12.36 9.64
N GLY A 238 -10.98 11.44 9.91
CA GLY A 238 -10.69 10.07 10.30
C GLY A 238 -10.03 9.30 9.15
N TYR A 239 -9.07 8.44 9.49
CA TYR A 239 -8.37 7.60 8.52
C TYR A 239 -8.12 6.23 9.12
N PHE A 240 -8.94 5.24 8.74
CA PHE A 240 -9.04 3.96 9.43
C PHE A 240 -9.00 2.79 8.44
N PRO A 241 -8.53 1.60 8.88
CA PRO A 241 -8.60 0.41 8.06
C PRO A 241 -10.04 -0.11 7.95
N GLY A 242 -10.28 -0.85 6.89
CA GLY A 242 -11.46 -1.66 6.68
C GLY A 242 -11.07 -3.05 6.20
N ILE A 243 -12.04 -3.98 6.23
CA ILE A 243 -11.83 -5.37 5.81
C ILE A 243 -13.02 -5.85 4.98
N ALA A 244 -12.73 -6.64 3.94
CA ALA A 244 -13.74 -7.27 3.09
C ALA A 244 -13.31 -8.67 2.66
N PHE A 245 -14.28 -9.50 2.31
CA PHE A 245 -14.11 -10.89 1.88
C PHE A 245 -14.73 -11.10 0.52
N SER A 246 -14.18 -12.04 -0.26
CA SER A 246 -14.68 -12.37 -1.59
C SER A 246 -14.46 -13.86 -1.89
N GLY A 247 -15.33 -14.45 -2.71
CA GLY A 247 -15.14 -15.79 -3.28
C GLY A 247 -14.31 -15.79 -4.57
N ASP A 248 -14.27 -14.66 -5.31
CA ASP A 248 -13.68 -14.57 -6.64
C ASP A 248 -12.62 -13.47 -6.80
N GLY A 249 -12.49 -12.59 -5.78
CA GLY A 249 -11.60 -11.43 -5.79
C GLY A 249 -12.17 -10.22 -6.56
N VAL A 250 -13.42 -10.30 -7.03
CA VAL A 250 -14.11 -9.25 -7.79
C VAL A 250 -15.30 -8.71 -7.00
N HIS A 251 -16.16 -9.60 -6.51
CA HIS A 251 -17.34 -9.25 -5.73
C HIS A 251 -17.03 -9.36 -4.24
N TRP A 252 -17.16 -8.24 -3.51
CA TRP A 252 -16.69 -8.12 -2.13
C TRP A 252 -17.80 -7.81 -1.14
N GLU A 253 -17.74 -8.50 -0.01
CA GLU A 253 -18.57 -8.23 1.16
C GLU A 253 -17.70 -7.59 2.25
N ARG A 254 -18.01 -6.32 2.58
CA ARG A 254 -17.30 -5.56 3.62
C ARG A 254 -17.92 -5.84 4.99
N ASP A 255 -17.09 -6.26 5.96
CA ASP A 255 -17.47 -6.45 7.37
C ASP A 255 -16.37 -5.98 8.31
N ASP A 256 -16.34 -4.66 8.57
CA ASP A 256 -15.31 -4.02 9.42
C ASP A 256 -15.29 -4.51 10.87
N ARG A 257 -16.36 -5.20 11.34
CA ARG A 257 -16.39 -5.82 12.68
C ARG A 257 -15.36 -6.95 12.82
N GLN A 258 -14.89 -7.51 11.71
CA GLN A 258 -13.89 -8.57 11.69
C GLN A 258 -12.45 -8.07 11.61
N LEU A 259 -12.23 -6.75 11.60
CA LEU A 259 -10.90 -6.14 11.49
C LEU A 259 -9.92 -6.63 12.56
N GLY A 260 -10.37 -6.70 13.82
CA GLY A 260 -9.59 -7.19 14.95
C GLY A 260 -8.40 -6.31 15.38
N LEU A 261 -8.24 -5.13 14.75
CA LEU A 261 -7.22 -4.14 15.08
C LEU A 261 -7.90 -2.85 15.55
N ALA A 262 -7.59 -2.39 16.76
CA ALA A 262 -8.13 -1.17 17.35
C ALA A 262 -7.04 -0.12 17.57
N LEU A 263 -7.43 1.15 17.79
CA LEU A 263 -6.54 2.21 18.25
C LEU A 263 -5.90 1.82 19.58
N SER A 264 -4.71 2.32 19.85
CA SER A 264 -4.12 2.27 21.19
C SER A 264 -4.70 3.41 22.05
N ASP A 265 -4.60 3.27 23.38
CA ASP A 265 -5.07 4.31 24.30
C ASP A 265 -4.21 5.58 24.19
N ASP A 266 -2.92 5.42 23.90
CA ASP A 266 -1.96 6.50 23.70
C ASP A 266 -0.90 6.15 22.64
N GLY A 267 -0.02 7.11 22.34
CA GLY A 267 1.16 6.91 21.50
C GLY A 267 0.93 7.11 19.99
N TRP A 268 1.79 6.48 19.20
CA TRP A 268 1.95 6.71 17.78
C TRP A 268 0.77 6.23 16.90
N ASP A 269 -0.11 5.40 17.43
CA ASP A 269 -1.26 4.82 16.73
C ASP A 269 -2.58 4.96 17.52
N ALA A 270 -2.68 6.02 18.37
CA ALA A 270 -3.83 6.29 19.19
C ALA A 270 -4.93 7.10 18.50
N GLN A 271 -4.65 7.77 17.38
CA GLN A 271 -5.60 8.64 16.70
C GLN A 271 -6.08 8.06 15.37
N THR A 272 -5.19 7.43 14.62
CA THR A 272 -5.49 6.82 13.32
C THR A 272 -4.70 5.53 13.12
N LEU A 273 -5.27 4.63 12.34
CA LEU A 273 -4.61 3.43 11.81
C LEU A 273 -4.84 3.39 10.31
N CYS A 274 -3.80 3.11 9.54
CA CYS A 274 -3.96 3.02 8.09
C CYS A 274 -2.92 2.09 7.44
N TYR A 275 -3.19 1.74 6.19
CA TYR A 275 -2.29 1.01 5.31
C TYR A 275 -1.82 -0.36 5.83
N PRO A 276 -2.71 -1.20 6.40
CA PRO A 276 -2.32 -2.53 6.84
C PRO A 276 -1.86 -3.38 5.66
N ALA A 277 -0.72 -4.04 5.82
CA ALA A 277 -0.18 -4.99 4.86
C ALA A 277 0.34 -6.23 5.58
N LEU A 278 -0.03 -7.41 5.07
CA LEU A 278 0.22 -8.68 5.71
C LEU A 278 1.34 -9.45 5.01
N ILE A 279 2.05 -10.24 5.81
CA ILE A 279 2.88 -11.35 5.33
C ILE A 279 2.81 -12.51 6.31
N GLN A 280 2.82 -13.74 5.79
CA GLN A 280 2.88 -14.93 6.62
C GLN A 280 4.33 -15.31 6.93
N HIS A 281 4.63 -15.67 8.17
CA HIS A 281 5.88 -16.32 8.56
C HIS A 281 5.60 -17.49 9.51
N GLY A 282 5.81 -18.72 9.01
CA GLY A 282 5.43 -19.94 9.73
C GLY A 282 3.94 -19.96 10.05
N GLN A 283 3.60 -20.13 11.31
CA GLN A 283 2.23 -20.14 11.83
C GLN A 283 1.74 -18.74 12.28
N ARG A 284 2.46 -17.68 11.93
CA ARG A 284 2.11 -16.30 12.27
C ARG A 284 1.75 -15.50 11.04
N LEU A 285 0.77 -14.62 11.21
CA LEU A 285 0.51 -13.50 10.32
C LEU A 285 1.13 -12.24 10.92
N LEU A 286 1.89 -11.53 10.13
CA LEU A 286 2.53 -10.27 10.49
C LEU A 286 1.83 -9.16 9.71
N MET A 287 1.31 -8.15 10.41
CA MET A 287 0.69 -6.97 9.82
C MET A 287 1.58 -5.75 10.07
N PHE A 288 2.17 -5.21 9.03
CA PHE A 288 2.81 -3.91 9.08
C PHE A 288 1.77 -2.82 8.78
N TYR A 289 1.75 -1.73 9.57
CA TYR A 289 0.74 -0.69 9.43
C TYR A 289 1.27 0.69 9.85
N ASN A 290 0.58 1.74 9.42
CA ASN A 290 0.85 3.09 9.86
C ASN A 290 -0.15 3.53 10.94
N GLY A 291 0.34 4.36 11.85
CA GLY A 291 -0.44 5.06 12.86
C GLY A 291 -0.76 6.50 12.48
N ASN A 292 -0.70 7.38 13.47
CA ASN A 292 -1.07 8.79 13.40
C ASN A 292 -0.43 9.53 12.24
N ALA A 293 -1.18 10.47 11.66
CA ALA A 293 -0.73 11.31 10.54
C ALA A 293 -0.12 10.49 9.37
N MET A 294 -0.76 9.35 9.04
CA MET A 294 -0.36 8.46 7.93
C MET A 294 1.09 7.94 8.05
N GLY A 295 1.57 7.67 9.27
CA GLY A 295 2.91 7.14 9.51
C GLY A 295 3.99 8.19 9.66
N GLN A 296 3.66 9.37 10.20
CA GLN A 296 4.64 10.43 10.48
C GLN A 296 5.78 9.93 11.37
N ALA A 297 5.49 9.11 12.39
CA ALA A 297 6.50 8.52 13.24
C ALA A 297 7.25 7.35 12.56
N GLY A 298 6.61 6.67 11.61
CA GLY A 298 7.12 5.44 11.01
C GLY A 298 6.04 4.39 10.79
N PHE A 299 6.39 3.12 10.95
CA PHE A 299 5.44 2.02 10.89
C PHE A 299 5.64 1.01 12.03
N GLY A 300 4.57 0.34 12.40
CA GLY A 300 4.58 -0.67 13.43
C GLY A 300 4.13 -2.03 12.94
N LEU A 301 4.04 -2.95 13.90
CA LEU A 301 3.73 -4.35 13.69
C LEU A 301 2.61 -4.81 14.63
N ALA A 302 1.69 -5.60 14.09
CA ALA A 302 0.81 -6.47 14.85
C ALA A 302 0.95 -7.92 14.37
N GLU A 303 0.77 -8.86 15.27
CA GLU A 303 0.87 -10.29 14.96
C GLU A 303 -0.43 -11.01 15.34
N ALA A 304 -0.78 -12.01 14.53
CA ALA A 304 -1.86 -12.95 14.84
C ALA A 304 -1.42 -14.39 14.52
N ALA A 305 -2.00 -15.37 15.22
CA ALA A 305 -1.85 -16.76 14.83
C ALA A 305 -2.54 -17.01 13.49
N LEU A 306 -1.93 -17.83 12.63
CA LEU A 306 -2.59 -18.30 11.41
C LEU A 306 -3.75 -19.23 11.81
N PRO A 307 -5.00 -18.95 11.37
CA PRO A 307 -6.13 -19.83 11.64
C PRO A 307 -5.87 -21.26 11.18
N VAL A 308 -6.31 -22.24 11.99
CA VAL A 308 -6.07 -23.67 11.72
C VAL A 308 -6.58 -24.08 10.33
N ALA A 309 -7.70 -23.53 9.89
CA ALA A 309 -8.27 -23.77 8.54
C ALA A 309 -7.37 -23.30 7.39
N LEU A 310 -6.34 -22.51 7.65
CA LEU A 310 -5.41 -21.93 6.67
C LEU A 310 -3.98 -22.51 6.81
N GLN A 311 -3.77 -23.43 7.76
CA GLN A 311 -2.48 -24.08 7.96
C GLN A 311 -2.26 -25.13 6.86
N GLY A 312 -1.12 -25.05 6.16
CA GLY A 312 -0.75 -25.99 5.09
C GLY A 312 -0.66 -25.38 3.68
N GLY A 313 -1.03 -24.10 3.50
CA GLY A 313 -0.82 -23.36 2.26
C GLY A 313 -0.01 -22.08 2.45
N HIS A 314 0.70 -21.62 1.41
CA HIS A 314 1.23 -20.27 1.36
C HIS A 314 0.07 -19.30 1.08
N VAL A 315 -0.47 -18.73 2.14
CA VAL A 315 -1.66 -17.88 2.07
C VAL A 315 -1.31 -16.43 1.74
N PHE A 316 -0.11 -16.01 2.14
CA PHE A 316 0.37 -14.65 2.00
C PHE A 316 1.84 -14.66 1.54
N GLY A 317 2.10 -14.38 0.34
CA GLY A 317 3.45 -14.29 -0.24
C GLY A 317 3.73 -12.92 -0.79
#